data_2c05f25aa0781677c9b6534097f64483
#
_entry.id   2c05f25aa0781677c9b6534097f64483
#
_cell.length_a   1.000
_cell.length_b   1.000
_cell.length_c   1.000
_cell.angle_alpha   90.00
_cell.angle_beta   90.00
_cell.angle_gamma   90.00
#
_symmetry.space_group_name_H-M   'P 1'
#
loop_
_entity.id
_entity.type
_entity.pdbx_description
1 polymer ?
#
loop_
_entity_poly.entity_id
_entity_poly.type
_entity_poly.pdbx_seq_one_letter_code
_entity_poly.pdbx_strand_id
1 'polypeptide(L)'
;MSLASPVGALTRTKITACVSAANTAAATSAWTAAGAYEGEVAVEISVGIITGTLDLTFNTNDAASDTGATAIVPLGGALAQVTTANDDAIYTAVFPATALRGYIKVIGTVGTGPSLIAYTLIGRKKY
;
A
#
# COMPACT_ATOMS: atom_id res chain seq x y z
N MET A 1 17.77 -5.21 29.51
CA MET A 1 16.46 -5.37 28.87
C MET A 1 16.64 -5.46 27.34
N SER A 2 15.96 -6.37 26.73
CA SER A 2 15.97 -6.47 25.28
C SER A 2 15.07 -5.39 24.67
N LEU A 3 15.57 -4.74 23.62
CA LEU A 3 14.80 -3.79 22.83
C LEU A 3 14.26 -4.43 21.54
N ALA A 4 14.45 -5.75 21.38
CA ALA A 4 13.88 -6.46 20.23
C ALA A 4 12.35 -6.40 20.30
N SER A 5 11.72 -6.27 19.13
CA SER A 5 10.27 -6.28 19.04
C SER A 5 9.71 -7.61 19.51
N PRO A 6 8.81 -7.65 20.49
CA PRO A 6 8.15 -8.89 20.88
C PRO A 6 7.22 -9.36 19.77
N VAL A 7 6.85 -10.64 19.85
CA VAL A 7 5.81 -11.19 18.96
C VAL A 7 4.55 -10.33 19.08
N GLY A 8 3.98 -9.97 17.96
CA GLY A 8 2.80 -9.11 17.91
C GLY A 8 3.08 -7.61 17.85
N ALA A 9 4.34 -7.19 17.87
CA ALA A 9 4.68 -5.79 17.68
C ALA A 9 4.43 -5.36 16.23
N LEU A 10 4.07 -4.08 16.05
CA LEU A 10 3.90 -3.51 14.72
C LEU A 10 5.25 -3.35 14.03
N THR A 11 5.30 -3.73 12.77
CA THR A 11 6.46 -3.53 11.91
C THR A 11 6.06 -2.69 10.72
N ARG A 12 7.02 -1.95 10.17
CA ARG A 12 6.85 -1.15 8.97
C ARG A 12 7.79 -1.65 7.89
N THR A 13 7.23 -1.89 6.72
CA THR A 13 8.00 -2.34 5.57
C THR A 13 7.75 -1.37 4.41
N LYS A 14 8.82 -0.84 3.86
CA LYS A 14 8.72 0.04 2.71
C LYS A 14 8.25 -0.77 1.49
N ILE A 15 7.15 -0.35 0.89
CA ILE A 15 6.68 -0.90 -0.39
C ILE A 15 7.27 -0.08 -1.53
N THR A 16 7.13 1.24 -1.47
CA THR A 16 7.69 2.16 -2.45
C THR A 16 8.31 3.34 -1.71
N ALA A 17 9.56 3.65 -2.04
CA ALA A 17 10.23 4.84 -1.53
C ALA A 17 9.51 6.10 -1.99
N CYS A 18 9.82 7.23 -1.33
CA CYS A 18 9.31 8.52 -1.76
C CYS A 18 9.83 8.84 -3.16
N VAL A 19 8.94 8.93 -4.13
CA VAL A 19 9.27 9.17 -5.54
C VAL A 19 8.28 10.13 -6.16
N SER A 20 8.73 10.85 -7.18
CA SER A 20 7.87 11.64 -8.05
C SER A 20 7.46 10.75 -9.23
N ALA A 21 6.25 10.21 -9.17
CA ALA A 21 5.76 9.25 -10.16
C ALA A 21 5.10 10.00 -11.32
N ALA A 22 5.72 9.95 -12.47
CA ALA A 22 5.23 10.66 -13.66
C ALA A 22 4.07 9.94 -14.37
N ASN A 23 3.90 8.64 -14.10
CA ASN A 23 2.90 7.80 -14.77
C ASN A 23 2.48 6.63 -13.88
N THR A 24 1.50 5.86 -14.33
CA THR A 24 0.96 4.73 -13.61
C THR A 24 2.02 3.67 -13.29
N ALA A 25 2.93 3.38 -14.21
CA ALA A 25 3.98 2.38 -13.97
C ALA A 25 4.90 2.80 -12.81
N ALA A 26 5.26 4.08 -12.74
CA ALA A 26 6.09 4.60 -11.66
C ALA A 26 5.33 4.68 -10.32
N ALA A 27 4.02 4.87 -10.35
CA ALA A 27 3.17 4.92 -9.16
C ALA A 27 2.73 3.54 -8.66
N THR A 28 2.91 2.49 -9.45
CA THR A 28 2.52 1.13 -9.10
C THR A 28 3.70 0.43 -8.44
N SER A 29 3.47 -0.18 -7.28
CA SER A 29 4.54 -0.82 -6.51
C SER A 29 4.95 -2.17 -7.11
N ALA A 30 6.11 -2.67 -6.66
CA ALA A 30 6.43 -4.07 -6.79
C ALA A 30 5.53 -4.91 -5.86
N TRP A 31 5.50 -6.22 -6.07
CA TRP A 31 4.86 -7.15 -5.14
C TRP A 31 5.66 -7.19 -3.84
N THR A 32 4.97 -7.07 -2.71
CA THR A 32 5.59 -7.05 -1.38
C THR A 32 5.02 -8.19 -0.54
N ALA A 33 5.89 -8.93 0.14
CA ALA A 33 5.47 -10.02 1.01
C ALA A 33 4.59 -9.50 2.15
N ALA A 34 3.45 -10.15 2.36
CA ALA A 34 2.44 -9.76 3.35
C ALA A 34 1.86 -10.94 4.12
N GLY A 35 2.44 -12.14 3.99
CA GLY A 35 1.89 -13.36 4.60
C GLY A 35 2.29 -13.58 6.06
N ALA A 36 3.21 -12.79 6.61
CA ALA A 36 3.73 -12.97 7.96
C ALA A 36 2.92 -12.27 9.05
N TYR A 37 1.80 -11.64 8.71
CA TYR A 37 1.04 -10.78 9.61
C TYR A 37 -0.25 -11.44 10.10
N GLU A 38 -0.75 -10.95 11.25
CA GLU A 38 -2.00 -11.38 11.84
C GLU A 38 -2.90 -10.17 12.14
N GLY A 39 -4.19 -10.42 12.32
CA GLY A 39 -5.15 -9.37 12.61
C GLY A 39 -5.41 -8.50 11.40
N GLU A 40 -5.10 -7.21 11.52
CA GLU A 40 -5.25 -6.24 10.44
C GLU A 40 -3.89 -5.78 9.94
N VAL A 41 -3.83 -5.53 8.64
CA VAL A 41 -2.63 -5.01 7.96
C VAL A 41 -3.01 -3.69 7.31
N ALA A 42 -2.19 -2.68 7.48
CA ALA A 42 -2.42 -1.37 6.91
C ALA A 42 -1.41 -1.06 5.81
N VAL A 43 -1.88 -0.42 4.75
CA VAL A 43 -1.01 0.25 3.79
C VAL A 43 -1.17 1.75 4.02
N GLU A 44 -0.10 2.38 4.44
CA GLU A 44 -0.05 3.82 4.61
C GLU A 44 0.47 4.44 3.33
N ILE A 45 -0.29 5.37 2.78
CA ILE A 45 0.03 6.04 1.53
C ILE A 45 0.26 7.51 1.85
N SER A 46 1.51 7.94 1.73
CA SER A 46 1.87 9.34 1.84
C SER A 46 1.82 9.95 0.44
N VAL A 47 0.96 10.92 0.27
CA VAL A 47 0.83 11.66 -0.98
C VAL A 47 1.25 13.09 -0.73
N GLY A 48 2.25 13.54 -1.46
CA GLY A 48 2.64 14.93 -1.46
C GLY A 48 1.81 15.75 -2.44
N ILE A 49 2.41 16.79 -3.02
CA ILE A 49 1.73 17.60 -4.03
C ILE A 49 1.67 16.81 -5.33
N ILE A 50 0.50 16.79 -5.95
CA ILE A 50 0.28 16.14 -7.25
C ILE A 50 -0.16 17.18 -8.28
N THR A 51 -0.01 16.84 -9.55
CA THR A 51 -0.38 17.75 -10.65
C THR A 51 -1.78 17.48 -11.19
N GLY A 52 -2.19 16.22 -11.20
CA GLY A 52 -3.48 15.81 -11.74
C GLY A 52 -4.27 14.96 -10.76
N THR A 53 -4.47 13.68 -11.09
CA THR A 53 -5.23 12.74 -10.27
C THR A 53 -4.43 11.48 -9.99
N LEU A 54 -4.74 10.85 -8.86
CA LEU A 54 -4.15 9.57 -8.47
C LEU A 54 -5.25 8.69 -7.89
N ASP A 55 -5.47 7.54 -8.51
CA ASP A 55 -6.37 6.50 -8.03
C ASP A 55 -5.54 5.37 -7.46
N LEU A 56 -5.91 4.90 -6.26
CA LEU A 56 -5.19 3.87 -5.54
C LEU A 56 -6.07 2.63 -5.41
N THR A 57 -5.57 1.52 -5.94
CA THR A 57 -6.19 0.21 -5.80
C THR A 57 -5.17 -0.82 -5.35
N PHE A 58 -5.64 -2.01 -4.98
CA PHE A 58 -4.79 -3.02 -4.34
C PHE A 58 -5.08 -4.40 -4.90
N ASN A 59 -4.04 -5.18 -5.11
CA ASN A 59 -4.15 -6.58 -5.51
C ASN A 59 -3.39 -7.46 -4.51
N THR A 60 -3.82 -8.71 -4.40
CA THR A 60 -3.14 -9.74 -3.63
C THR A 60 -2.93 -10.98 -4.49
N ASN A 61 -1.91 -11.78 -4.16
CA ASN A 61 -1.62 -13.04 -4.85
C ASN A 61 -0.81 -13.95 -3.94
N ASP A 62 -0.79 -15.24 -4.27
CA ASP A 62 0.05 -16.24 -3.58
C ASP A 62 1.52 -16.10 -3.98
N ALA A 63 1.80 -15.50 -5.12
CA ALA A 63 3.14 -15.29 -5.65
C ALA A 63 3.34 -13.82 -6.01
N ALA A 64 4.60 -13.41 -6.14
CA ALA A 64 4.97 -12.06 -6.56
C ALA A 64 4.79 -11.92 -8.08
N SER A 65 3.57 -12.06 -8.55
CA SER A 65 3.21 -12.10 -9.97
C SER A 65 1.82 -11.52 -10.19
N ASP A 66 1.62 -10.90 -11.33
CA ASP A 66 0.31 -10.39 -11.73
C ASP A 66 -0.62 -11.52 -12.22
N THR A 67 -0.05 -12.65 -12.63
CA THR A 67 -0.82 -13.80 -13.08
C THR A 67 -1.54 -14.44 -11.89
N GLY A 68 -2.86 -14.51 -11.95
CA GLY A 68 -3.68 -15.05 -10.88
C GLY A 68 -3.94 -14.07 -9.73
N ALA A 69 -3.56 -12.81 -9.88
CA ALA A 69 -3.81 -11.78 -8.87
C ALA A 69 -5.31 -11.49 -8.71
N THR A 70 -5.70 -11.16 -7.49
CA THR A 70 -7.08 -10.81 -7.13
C THR A 70 -7.11 -9.38 -6.60
N ALA A 71 -8.07 -8.60 -7.05
CA ALA A 71 -8.29 -7.26 -6.51
C ALA A 71 -8.90 -7.36 -5.11
N ILE A 72 -8.43 -6.50 -4.21
CA ILE A 72 -8.96 -6.39 -2.86
C ILE A 72 -9.34 -4.94 -2.56
N VAL A 73 -10.32 -4.77 -1.68
CA VAL A 73 -10.82 -3.47 -1.28
C VAL A 73 -10.57 -3.29 0.21
N PRO A 74 -10.09 -2.12 0.66
CA PRO A 74 -9.88 -1.87 2.08
C PRO A 74 -11.17 -1.96 2.89
N LEU A 75 -11.03 -2.24 4.18
CA LEU A 75 -12.14 -2.08 5.12
C LEU A 75 -12.66 -0.64 5.06
N GLY A 76 -13.96 -0.48 5.01
CA GLY A 76 -14.59 0.83 4.84
C GLY A 76 -14.78 1.26 3.39
N GLY A 77 -14.28 0.48 2.42
CA GLY A 77 -14.44 0.73 1.00
C GLY A 77 -13.20 1.27 0.30
N ALA A 78 -13.30 1.46 -1.00
CA ALA A 78 -12.23 1.98 -1.82
C ALA A 78 -11.81 3.39 -1.37
N LEU A 79 -10.52 3.69 -1.51
CA LEU A 79 -10.01 5.04 -1.23
C LEU A 79 -10.54 6.03 -2.27
N ALA A 80 -10.84 7.24 -1.82
CA ALA A 80 -11.24 8.31 -2.72
C ALA A 80 -10.09 8.69 -3.66
N GLN A 81 -10.43 9.14 -4.86
CA GLN A 81 -9.43 9.67 -5.78
C GLN A 81 -8.69 10.85 -5.15
N VAL A 82 -7.37 10.85 -5.26
CA VAL A 82 -6.55 11.98 -4.84
C VAL A 82 -6.49 12.98 -5.98
N THR A 83 -6.79 14.23 -5.66
CA THR A 83 -6.73 15.36 -6.59
C THR A 83 -5.89 16.46 -5.97
N THR A 84 -5.73 17.58 -6.66
CA THR A 84 -5.04 18.75 -6.10
C THR A 84 -5.78 19.37 -4.92
N ALA A 85 -7.03 19.00 -4.68
CA ALA A 85 -7.84 19.49 -3.57
C ALA A 85 -7.62 18.72 -2.27
N ASN A 86 -7.16 17.45 -2.35
CA ASN A 86 -6.98 16.58 -1.19
C ASN A 86 -5.62 15.87 -1.20
N ASP A 87 -4.65 16.41 -1.91
CA ASP A 87 -3.26 15.94 -1.88
C ASP A 87 -2.55 16.45 -0.61
N ASP A 88 -1.24 16.25 -0.53
CA ASP A 88 -0.42 16.61 0.63
C ASP A 88 -1.01 16.02 1.92
N ALA A 89 -1.31 14.72 1.89
CA ALA A 89 -2.00 14.02 2.96
C ALA A 89 -1.51 12.57 3.06
N ILE A 90 -1.84 11.94 4.19
CA ILE A 90 -1.58 10.50 4.40
C ILE A 90 -2.92 9.78 4.40
N TYR A 91 -3.01 8.74 3.56
CA TYR A 91 -4.17 7.86 3.48
C TYR A 91 -3.80 6.50 4.04
N THR A 92 -4.75 5.82 4.65
CA THR A 92 -4.53 4.49 5.21
C THR A 92 -5.57 3.53 4.66
N ALA A 93 -5.11 2.44 4.08
CA ALA A 93 -5.96 1.34 3.64
C ALA A 93 -5.73 0.16 4.59
N VAL A 94 -6.77 -0.34 5.23
CA VAL A 94 -6.69 -1.43 6.19
C VAL A 94 -7.34 -2.67 5.62
N PHE A 95 -6.66 -3.81 5.75
CA PHE A 95 -7.15 -5.11 5.29
C PHE A 95 -7.09 -6.11 6.42
N PRO A 96 -8.07 -7.03 6.56
CA PRO A 96 -7.86 -8.18 7.43
C PRO A 96 -6.74 -9.04 6.85
N ALA A 97 -5.84 -9.53 7.70
CA ALA A 97 -4.70 -10.34 7.24
C ALA A 97 -5.17 -11.57 6.45
N THR A 98 -6.36 -12.08 6.76
CA THR A 98 -6.97 -13.22 6.07
C THR A 98 -7.36 -12.92 4.62
N ALA A 99 -7.46 -11.65 4.24
CA ALA A 99 -7.73 -11.25 2.86
C ALA A 99 -6.47 -11.22 2.00
N LEU A 100 -5.29 -11.25 2.61
CA LEU A 100 -4.00 -11.21 1.92
C LEU A 100 -3.49 -12.62 1.71
N ARG A 101 -3.15 -12.93 0.46
CA ARG A 101 -2.77 -14.28 0.05
C ARG A 101 -1.28 -14.59 0.20
N GLY A 102 -0.46 -13.66 0.56
CA GLY A 102 0.98 -13.82 0.69
C GLY A 102 1.74 -12.61 0.20
N TYR A 103 1.22 -11.93 -0.81
CA TYR A 103 1.80 -10.73 -1.40
C TYR A 103 0.74 -9.68 -1.62
N ILE A 104 1.14 -8.42 -1.56
CA ILE A 104 0.29 -7.27 -1.85
C ILE A 104 0.98 -6.37 -2.87
N LYS A 105 0.19 -5.73 -3.71
CA LYS A 105 0.66 -4.75 -4.68
C LYS A 105 -0.26 -3.53 -4.63
N VAL A 106 0.34 -2.36 -4.57
CA VAL A 106 -0.38 -1.08 -4.66
C VAL A 106 -0.35 -0.62 -6.11
N ILE A 107 -1.50 -0.35 -6.67
CA ILE A 107 -1.63 0.16 -8.03
C ILE A 107 -2.04 1.63 -7.94
N GLY A 108 -1.15 2.49 -8.39
CA GLY A 108 -1.41 3.92 -8.48
C GLY A 108 -1.67 4.31 -9.93
N THR A 109 -2.91 4.66 -10.26
CA THR A 109 -3.27 5.11 -11.60
C THR A 109 -3.15 6.63 -11.66
N VAL A 110 -2.18 7.10 -12.43
CA VAL A 110 -1.89 8.54 -12.58
C VAL A 110 -2.66 9.07 -13.77
N GLY A 111 -3.58 10.01 -13.52
CA GLY A 111 -4.35 10.66 -14.58
C GLY A 111 -3.54 11.72 -15.30
N THR A 112 -2.81 12.54 -14.55
CA THR A 112 -1.82 13.49 -15.08
C THR A 112 -0.75 13.60 -14.01
N GLY A 113 0.50 13.33 -14.38
CA GLY A 113 1.62 13.37 -13.44
C GLY A 113 2.33 14.71 -13.39
N PRO A 114 3.33 14.84 -12.53
CA PRO A 114 3.75 13.81 -11.58
C PRO A 114 2.91 13.79 -10.30
N SER A 115 2.99 12.65 -9.58
CA SER A 115 2.45 12.49 -8.23
C SER A 115 3.57 12.11 -7.28
N LEU A 116 3.75 12.85 -6.19
CA LEU A 116 4.75 12.53 -5.16
C LEU A 116 4.13 11.54 -4.18
N ILE A 117 4.70 10.35 -4.08
CA ILE A 117 4.11 9.25 -3.32
C ILE A 117 5.16 8.46 -2.52
N ALA A 118 4.69 7.81 -1.45
CA ALA A 118 5.41 6.78 -0.72
C ALA A 118 4.42 5.79 -0.13
N TYR A 119 4.70 4.50 -0.22
CA TYR A 119 3.83 3.44 0.31
C TYR A 119 4.56 2.63 1.38
N THR A 120 3.89 2.37 2.49
CA THR A 120 4.44 1.60 3.61
C THR A 120 3.43 0.56 4.09
N LEU A 121 3.90 -0.68 4.26
CA LEU A 121 3.09 -1.76 4.83
C LEU A 121 3.32 -1.80 6.34
N ILE A 122 2.23 -1.78 7.10
CA ILE A 122 2.26 -1.82 8.56
C ILE A 122 1.47 -3.02 9.01
N GLY A 123 2.09 -3.89 9.80
CA GLY A 123 1.44 -5.09 10.27
C GLY A 123 2.04 -5.63 11.55
N ARG A 124 1.31 -6.54 12.17
CA ARG A 124 1.70 -7.24 13.38
C ARG A 124 2.12 -8.66 13.00
N LYS A 125 3.36 -9.01 13.26
CA LYS A 125 3.89 -10.32 12.90
C LYS A 125 3.27 -11.42 13.76
N LYS A 126 3.00 -12.58 13.12
CA LYS A 126 2.50 -13.78 13.80
C LYS A 126 3.55 -14.40 14.72
N TYR A 127 4.82 -14.27 14.35
CA TYR A 127 5.94 -14.95 15.04
C TYR A 127 7.24 -14.18 14.91
#